data_f11199d6295e8fa3e1a8d1d25204e9d8
#
_entry.id   f11199d6295e8fa3e1a8d1d25204e9d8
#
_cell.length_a   1.000
_cell.length_b   1.000
_cell.length_c   1.000
_cell.angle_alpha   90.00
_cell.angle_beta   90.00
_cell.angle_gamma   90.00
#
_symmetry.space_group_name_H-M   'P 1'
#
loop_
_entity.id
_entity.type
_entity.pdbx_description
1 polymer ?
#
loop_
_entity_poly.entity_id
_entity_poly.type
_entity_poly.pdbx_seq_one_letter_code
_entity_poly.pdbx_strand_id
1 'polypeptide(L)'
;MPIIKLQVETQAITAEVAADDTSRSRGLMFRESLPRNHGMLFVFQEASQYCFWMKNTPLPLTIAFINARGEVINLADMEPFALDTHCALAPAKYALEMEQGWFKRHQLGAGSKLRGLPSP
;
A
#
# COMPACT_ATOMS: atom_id res chain seq x y z
N MET A 1 -7.79 14.59 -0.95
CA MET A 1 -7.53 13.26 -0.38
C MET A 1 -6.84 13.42 0.96
N PRO A 2 -7.34 12.76 2.00
CA PRO A 2 -6.72 12.90 3.32
C PRO A 2 -5.29 12.38 3.34
N ILE A 3 -4.48 12.99 4.19
CA ILE A 3 -3.09 12.58 4.42
C ILE A 3 -2.95 12.27 5.90
N ILE A 4 -2.39 11.12 6.22
CA ILE A 4 -2.22 10.69 7.61
C ILE A 4 -0.78 10.27 7.87
N LYS A 5 -0.41 10.23 9.14
CA LYS A 5 0.86 9.67 9.57
C LYS A 5 0.63 8.24 10.02
N LEU A 6 1.50 7.35 9.54
CA LEU A 6 1.50 5.96 9.93
C LEU A 6 2.86 5.58 10.48
N GLN A 7 2.89 4.50 11.24
CA GLN A 7 4.13 3.91 11.69
C GLN A 7 4.16 2.44 11.25
N VAL A 8 5.22 2.06 10.53
CA VAL A 8 5.47 0.66 10.17
C VAL A 8 6.64 0.23 11.04
N GLU A 9 6.36 -0.54 12.08
CA GLU A 9 7.30 -0.83 13.17
C GLU A 9 7.84 0.50 13.73
N THR A 10 9.12 0.80 13.57
CA THR A 10 9.72 2.04 14.07
C THR A 10 9.81 3.14 12.99
N GLN A 11 9.38 2.86 11.75
CA GLN A 11 9.51 3.80 10.64
C GLN A 11 8.24 4.64 10.50
N ALA A 12 8.40 5.97 10.54
CA ALA A 12 7.28 6.90 10.33
C ALA A 12 7.14 7.20 8.84
N ILE A 13 5.92 7.16 8.33
CA ILE A 13 5.61 7.48 6.95
C ILE A 13 4.43 8.43 6.87
N THR A 14 4.32 9.11 5.72
CA THR A 14 3.17 9.93 5.38
C THR A 14 2.39 9.21 4.29
N ALA A 15 1.09 9.02 4.46
CA ALA A 15 0.29 8.27 3.51
C ALA A 15 -0.93 9.08 3.07
N GLU A 16 -1.15 9.12 1.75
CA GLU A 16 -2.41 9.59 1.18
C GLU A 16 -3.41 8.46 1.33
N VAL A 17 -4.64 8.78 1.76
CA VAL A 17 -5.65 7.75 2.04
C VAL A 17 -6.63 7.64 0.87
N ALA A 18 -6.70 6.46 0.27
CA ALA A 18 -7.65 6.12 -0.78
C ALA A 18 -8.72 5.20 -0.18
N ALA A 19 -9.88 5.78 0.15
CA ALA A 19 -10.93 5.07 0.90
C ALA A 19 -12.27 5.00 0.17
N ASP A 20 -12.37 5.53 -1.05
CA ASP A 20 -13.58 5.40 -1.87
C ASP A 20 -13.22 4.71 -3.19
N ASP A 21 -14.25 4.33 -3.95
CA ASP A 21 -14.04 3.58 -5.20
C ASP A 21 -13.20 4.35 -6.21
N THR A 22 -13.43 5.65 -6.34
CA THR A 22 -12.72 6.48 -7.31
C THR A 22 -11.24 6.59 -6.94
N SER A 23 -10.93 6.92 -5.69
CA SER A 23 -9.54 7.09 -5.26
C SER A 23 -8.79 5.75 -5.26
N ARG A 24 -9.45 4.66 -4.87
CA ARG A 24 -8.83 3.32 -4.93
C ARG A 24 -8.53 2.90 -6.36
N SER A 25 -9.44 3.17 -7.29
CA SER A 25 -9.23 2.81 -8.71
C SER A 25 -8.11 3.63 -9.33
N ARG A 26 -8.01 4.90 -8.97
CA ARG A 26 -6.95 5.77 -9.50
C ARG A 26 -5.59 5.40 -8.91
N GLY A 27 -5.55 5.12 -7.62
CA GLY A 27 -4.28 4.81 -6.94
C GLY A 27 -3.22 5.88 -7.22
N LEU A 28 -2.02 5.43 -7.56
CA LEU A 28 -0.90 6.30 -7.91
C LEU A 28 -0.73 6.48 -9.43
N MET A 29 -1.79 6.27 -10.20
CA MET A 29 -1.73 6.47 -11.65
C MET A 29 -1.20 7.87 -11.99
N PHE A 30 -0.36 7.91 -13.02
CA PHE A 30 0.23 9.13 -13.58
C PHE A 30 1.24 9.83 -12.64
N ARG A 31 1.58 9.22 -11.50
CA ARG A 31 2.63 9.73 -10.61
C ARG A 31 3.98 9.19 -11.06
N GLU A 32 4.96 10.07 -11.18
CA GLU A 32 6.31 9.69 -11.63
C GLU A 32 7.29 9.52 -10.48
N SER A 33 6.94 10.07 -9.30
CA SER A 33 7.77 9.97 -8.12
C SER A 33 6.93 10.11 -6.86
N LEU A 34 7.49 9.69 -5.74
CA LEU A 34 6.93 9.91 -4.40
C LEU A 34 7.98 10.62 -3.55
N PRO A 35 7.57 11.57 -2.70
CA PRO A 35 8.50 12.11 -1.70
C PRO A 35 8.99 11.00 -0.79
N ARG A 36 10.14 11.22 -0.17
CA ARG A 36 10.73 10.25 0.74
C ARG A 36 9.76 9.88 1.86
N ASN A 37 9.67 8.58 2.16
CA ASN A 37 8.78 8.01 3.20
C ASN A 37 7.31 8.37 2.98
N HIS A 38 6.92 8.50 1.72
CA HIS A 38 5.55 8.80 1.31
C HIS A 38 4.94 7.60 0.61
N GLY A 39 3.66 7.38 0.81
CA GLY A 39 2.96 6.28 0.15
C GLY A 39 1.48 6.55 0.03
N MET A 40 0.74 5.54 -0.43
CA MET A 40 -0.72 5.58 -0.49
C MET A 40 -1.28 4.39 0.26
N LEU A 41 -2.18 4.67 1.18
CA LEU A 41 -2.89 3.66 1.96
C LEU A 41 -4.29 3.48 1.37
N PHE A 42 -4.57 2.26 0.91
CA PHE A 42 -5.88 1.86 0.43
C PHE A 42 -6.66 1.27 1.60
N VAL A 43 -7.86 1.79 1.85
CA VAL A 43 -8.72 1.35 2.94
C VAL A 43 -9.97 0.73 2.35
N PHE A 44 -10.27 -0.51 2.73
CA PHE A 44 -11.45 -1.24 2.26
C PHE A 44 -12.44 -1.39 3.39
N GLN A 45 -13.73 -1.42 3.06
CA GLN A 45 -14.77 -1.60 4.06
C GLN A 45 -14.77 -3.03 4.61
N GLU A 46 -14.47 -4.00 3.77
CA GLU A 46 -14.44 -5.40 4.15
C GLU A 46 -13.09 -6.01 3.79
N ALA A 47 -12.62 -6.95 4.60
CA ALA A 47 -11.41 -7.68 4.31
C ALA A 47 -11.65 -8.67 3.17
N SER A 48 -10.72 -8.73 2.21
CA SER A 48 -10.78 -9.65 1.09
C SER A 48 -9.39 -9.80 0.48
N GLN A 49 -9.24 -10.74 -0.44
CA GLN A 49 -7.97 -10.94 -1.15
C GLN A 49 -7.92 -10.05 -2.39
N TYR A 50 -7.80 -8.76 -2.17
CA TYR A 50 -7.76 -7.76 -3.24
C TYR A 50 -6.53 -7.92 -4.10
N CYS A 51 -6.67 -7.55 -5.38
CA CYS A 51 -5.59 -7.61 -6.37
C CYS A 51 -5.36 -6.22 -6.97
N PHE A 52 -4.09 -5.91 -7.24
CA PHE A 52 -3.67 -4.61 -7.78
C PHE A 52 -2.83 -4.80 -9.04
N TRP A 53 -2.89 -3.85 -9.94
CA TRP A 53 -2.06 -3.78 -11.14
C TRP A 53 -1.38 -2.41 -11.24
N MET A 54 -0.55 -2.24 -12.27
CA MET A 54 0.23 -1.02 -12.46
C MET A 54 -0.18 -0.24 -13.71
N LYS A 55 -1.43 -0.39 -14.13
CA LYS A 55 -1.94 0.35 -15.30
C LYS A 55 -1.76 1.85 -15.07
N ASN A 56 -1.22 2.54 -16.07
CA ASN A 56 -0.99 3.99 -16.04
C ASN A 56 -0.14 4.47 -14.87
N THR A 57 0.68 3.59 -14.28
CA THR A 57 1.51 3.93 -13.14
C THR A 57 2.98 3.80 -13.52
N PRO A 58 3.67 4.92 -13.78
CA PRO A 58 5.06 4.90 -14.24
C PRO A 58 6.09 4.65 -13.14
N LEU A 59 5.67 4.75 -11.91
CA LEU A 59 6.53 4.67 -10.73
C LEU A 59 6.62 3.22 -10.24
N PRO A 60 7.82 2.62 -10.09
CA PRO A 60 7.92 1.28 -9.54
C PRO A 60 7.54 1.28 -8.06
N LEU A 61 6.72 0.31 -7.64
CA LEU A 61 6.16 0.27 -6.30
C LEU A 61 6.37 -1.09 -5.64
N THR A 62 6.35 -1.11 -4.31
CA THR A 62 6.13 -2.31 -3.52
C THR A 62 4.80 -2.12 -2.80
N ILE A 63 3.91 -3.12 -2.92
CA ILE A 63 2.65 -3.13 -2.20
C ILE A 63 2.74 -4.08 -1.01
N ALA A 64 2.23 -3.63 0.14
CA ALA A 64 2.07 -4.46 1.32
C ALA A 64 0.59 -4.63 1.58
N PHE A 65 0.13 -5.88 1.64
CA PHE A 65 -1.25 -6.19 2.03
C PHE A 65 -1.31 -6.37 3.54
N ILE A 66 -2.31 -5.77 4.19
CA ILE A 66 -2.37 -5.64 5.64
C ILE A 66 -3.74 -6.13 6.12
N ASN A 67 -3.74 -6.98 7.15
CA ASN A 67 -4.98 -7.52 7.70
C ASN A 67 -5.65 -6.51 8.65
N ALA A 68 -6.82 -6.87 9.17
CA ALA A 68 -7.60 -5.98 10.03
C ALA A 68 -6.90 -5.66 11.35
N ARG A 69 -5.90 -6.45 11.75
CA ARG A 69 -5.12 -6.21 12.96
C ARG A 69 -3.90 -5.33 12.71
N GLY A 70 -3.69 -4.88 11.48
CA GLY A 70 -2.56 -4.04 11.13
C GLY A 70 -1.26 -4.79 10.87
N GLU A 71 -1.35 -6.08 10.61
CA GLU A 71 -0.18 -6.91 10.32
C GLU A 71 -0.02 -7.10 8.81
N VAL A 72 1.21 -7.01 8.32
CA VAL A 72 1.51 -7.25 6.91
C VAL A 72 1.35 -8.74 6.61
N ILE A 73 0.51 -9.04 5.62
CA ILE A 73 0.27 -10.41 5.16
C ILE A 73 1.37 -10.83 4.20
N ASN A 74 1.58 -10.05 3.14
CA ASN A 74 2.57 -10.29 2.10
C ASN A 74 2.90 -9.01 1.37
N LEU A 75 4.01 -9.04 0.65
CA LEU A 75 4.50 -7.93 -0.17
C LEU A 75 4.60 -8.40 -1.62
N ALA A 76 4.53 -7.45 -2.55
CA ALA A 76 4.81 -7.72 -3.95
C ALA A 76 5.46 -6.49 -4.58
N ASP A 77 6.53 -6.70 -5.35
CA ASP A 77 7.11 -5.65 -6.17
C ASP A 77 6.32 -5.57 -7.48
N MET A 78 5.99 -4.34 -7.86
CA MET A 78 5.14 -4.09 -9.02
C MET A 78 5.87 -3.19 -10.00
N GLU A 79 6.05 -3.68 -11.23
CA GLU A 79 6.80 -2.96 -12.25
C GLU A 79 5.93 -1.92 -12.95
N PRO A 80 6.52 -0.79 -13.38
CA PRO A 80 5.77 0.26 -14.06
C PRO A 80 4.96 -0.29 -15.24
N PHE A 81 3.71 0.18 -15.35
CA PHE A 81 2.80 -0.12 -16.46
C PHE A 81 2.40 -1.59 -16.61
N ALA A 82 2.85 -2.48 -15.72
CA ALA A 82 2.51 -3.89 -15.79
C ALA A 82 1.02 -4.12 -15.58
N LEU A 83 0.43 -5.02 -16.35
CA LEU A 83 -1.00 -5.32 -16.29
C LEU A 83 -1.32 -6.62 -15.57
N ASP A 84 -0.29 -7.41 -15.21
CA ASP A 84 -0.47 -8.56 -14.35
C ASP A 84 -0.87 -8.08 -12.95
N THR A 85 -1.62 -8.91 -12.23
CA THR A 85 -2.13 -8.52 -10.92
C THR A 85 -1.32 -9.18 -9.81
N HIS A 86 -1.24 -8.45 -8.69
CA HIS A 86 -0.63 -8.94 -7.46
C HIS A 86 -1.69 -8.90 -6.39
N CYS A 87 -1.88 -10.02 -5.69
CA CYS A 87 -3.02 -10.21 -4.80
C CYS A 87 -2.58 -10.49 -3.36
N ALA A 88 -3.46 -10.12 -2.43
CA ALA A 88 -3.28 -10.50 -1.03
C ALA A 88 -3.41 -12.02 -0.89
N LEU A 89 -2.54 -12.63 -0.09
CA LEU A 89 -2.55 -14.08 0.14
C LEU A 89 -3.51 -14.50 1.26
N ALA A 90 -4.13 -13.54 1.93
CA ALA A 90 -5.16 -13.73 2.94
C ALA A 90 -6.03 -12.48 2.97
N PRO A 91 -7.18 -12.49 3.67
CA PRO A 91 -8.05 -11.30 3.68
C PRO A 91 -7.33 -10.06 4.20
N ALA A 92 -7.26 -9.03 3.36
CA ALA A 92 -6.62 -7.76 3.66
C ALA A 92 -7.69 -6.68 3.84
N LYS A 93 -7.52 -5.87 4.88
CA LYS A 93 -8.36 -4.70 5.17
C LYS A 93 -7.76 -3.44 4.57
N TYR A 94 -6.43 -3.45 4.37
CA TYR A 94 -5.67 -2.31 3.86
C TYR A 94 -4.61 -2.81 2.88
N ALA A 95 -4.15 -1.89 2.04
CA ALA A 95 -2.94 -2.09 1.24
C ALA A 95 -2.13 -0.80 1.29
N LEU A 96 -0.81 -0.92 1.38
CA LEU A 96 0.08 0.24 1.42
C LEU A 96 1.07 0.14 0.27
N GLU A 97 1.06 1.14 -0.61
CA GLU A 97 2.02 1.24 -1.70
C GLU A 97 3.10 2.25 -1.34
N MET A 98 4.34 1.81 -1.41
CA MET A 98 5.53 2.63 -1.19
C MET A 98 6.44 2.51 -2.40
N GLU A 99 7.43 3.40 -2.49
CA GLU A 99 8.48 3.28 -3.50
C GLU A 99 9.09 1.87 -3.44
N GLN A 100 9.34 1.28 -4.61
CA GLN A 100 9.88 -0.08 -4.67
C GLN A 100 11.19 -0.18 -3.88
N GLY A 101 11.28 -1.21 -3.06
CA GLY A 101 12.44 -1.46 -2.21
C GLY A 101 12.38 -0.80 -0.84
N TRP A 102 11.40 0.07 -0.57
CA TRP A 102 11.32 0.76 0.71
C TRP A 102 11.24 -0.22 1.89
N PHE A 103 10.37 -1.22 1.81
CA PHE A 103 10.22 -2.21 2.88
C PHE A 103 11.51 -3.00 3.10
N LYS A 104 12.14 -3.43 2.01
CA LYS A 104 13.37 -4.20 2.10
C LYS A 104 14.51 -3.37 2.73
N ARG A 105 14.64 -2.10 2.35
CA ARG A 105 15.67 -1.22 2.91
C ARG A 105 15.51 -1.04 4.42
N HIS A 106 14.28 -1.10 4.92
CA HIS A 106 13.99 -0.95 6.34
C HIS A 106 13.82 -2.28 7.05
N GLN A 107 14.13 -3.39 6.38
CA GLN A 107 14.04 -4.75 6.92
C GLN A 107 12.63 -5.09 7.42
N LEU A 108 11.63 -4.66 6.66
CA LEU A 108 10.20 -4.88 6.97
C LEU A 108 9.62 -5.84 5.96
N GLY A 109 8.64 -6.64 6.40
CA GLY A 109 8.00 -7.62 5.54
C GLY A 109 6.80 -8.25 6.23
N ALA A 110 6.45 -9.48 5.81
CA ALA A 110 5.32 -10.20 6.40
C ALA A 110 5.48 -10.25 7.91
N GLY A 111 4.39 -9.97 8.63
CA GLY A 111 4.38 -9.92 10.08
C GLY A 111 4.69 -8.55 10.68
N SER A 112 5.21 -7.61 9.90
CA SER A 112 5.45 -6.25 10.40
C SER A 112 4.14 -5.61 10.80
N LYS A 113 4.17 -4.77 11.84
CA LYS A 113 2.97 -4.17 12.41
C LYS A 113 2.86 -2.70 12.03
N LEU A 114 1.67 -2.28 11.59
CA LEU A 114 1.37 -0.89 11.34
C LEU A 114 0.54 -0.32 12.47
N ARG A 115 0.79 0.98 12.77
CA ARG A 115 0.03 1.75 13.76
C ARG A 115 -0.48 3.02 13.12
N GLY A 116 -1.62 3.51 13.61
CA GLY A 116 -2.23 4.72 13.08
C GLY A 116 -3.21 4.48 11.96
N LEU A 117 -3.55 3.21 11.68
CA LEU A 117 -4.50 2.88 10.62
C LEU A 117 -5.89 3.42 10.95
N PRO A 118 -6.56 4.03 9.97
CA PRO A 118 -7.92 4.53 10.19
C PRO A 118 -8.92 3.38 10.23
N SER A 119 -10.02 3.58 10.97
CA SER A 119 -11.17 2.68 10.87
C SER A 119 -11.93 3.03 9.59
N PRO A 120 -12.47 2.02 8.88
CA PRO A 120 -13.24 2.29 7.67
C PRO A 120 -14.60 2.87 7.96
#